data_6a44e634eed5604d65c09a94c0648b2a
#
_entry.id   6a44e634eed5604d65c09a94c0648b2a
#
_cell.length_a   1.000
_cell.length_b   1.000
_cell.length_c   1.000
_cell.angle_alpha   90.00
_cell.angle_beta   90.00
_cell.angle_gamma   90.00
#
_symmetry.space_group_name_H-M   'P 1'
#
loop_
_entity.id
_entity.type
_entity.pdbx_description
1 polymer ?
#
loop_
_entity_poly.entity_id
_entity_poly.type
_entity_poly.pdbx_seq_one_letter_code
_entity_poly.pdbx_strand_id
1 'polypeptide(L)'
;MNEDHIFDLIVIGTGTAASAAAHECSSAGWKVSIIDSLSFGGTCALRGCEPKKVLVEAVKVVDSAQRHQNNGVSGSDKVHVKWSDLIRFKRTFTEPFPKHREEGYKKVGIVPFHGHARFIGSNAVKVEGEEENGNNNKNAVLNGKKILVATGAKPMPLNIPGSANIITSDQFLEFGEDHLPDRIVFVGGGYISFEFAHIAARAGTKVTVLHRGKQPLEHFDPDLVNLLIQRSKDVGIDIHLQSAVEKIEKSSDDGSYVVHYSNSSFVSDNNRNHNQNKTTTRIECDMVVHGAGRIPNVEGLDLAAAGVEHTMQGIKVNEYLQSVSNPSIYAAGDVAASGGLPLTPVATYEGNLVATNLIKGNVLKSNYSGLPSVVFTIPPIASVGMQEKEAKESGFKFRIKHENTASWASSRRLGETCSGFKVLIEDDSNRILGAHIVGPHAEEVINIFSMAIRLGLSAKELGDPLLYSYPTSASDVVYML
;
A
#
# COMPACT_ATOMS: atom_id res chain seq x y z
N MET A 1 3.22 17.74 -38.82
CA MET A 1 2.79 17.19 -37.54
C MET A 1 1.27 17.17 -37.56
N ASN A 2 0.64 16.06 -37.29
CA ASN A 2 -0.82 15.98 -37.29
C ASN A 2 -1.31 16.81 -36.06
N GLU A 3 -2.13 17.84 -36.28
CA GLU A 3 -2.66 18.69 -35.20
C GLU A 3 -3.46 17.92 -34.14
N ASP A 4 -3.95 16.74 -34.49
CA ASP A 4 -4.70 15.86 -33.61
C ASP A 4 -3.86 15.31 -32.42
N HIS A 5 -2.52 15.28 -32.56
CA HIS A 5 -1.58 14.74 -31.57
C HIS A 5 -0.85 15.81 -30.73
N ILE A 6 -1.35 17.05 -30.72
CA ILE A 6 -0.86 18.11 -29.84
C ILE A 6 -1.85 18.29 -28.68
N PHE A 7 -1.34 18.21 -27.44
CA PHE A 7 -2.10 18.29 -26.21
C PHE A 7 -1.57 19.40 -25.29
N ASP A 8 -2.46 19.95 -24.46
CA ASP A 8 -2.05 20.85 -23.37
C ASP A 8 -1.40 20.03 -22.25
N LEU A 9 -1.95 18.81 -21.98
CA LEU A 9 -1.42 17.87 -21.01
C LEU A 9 -1.41 16.45 -21.57
N ILE A 10 -0.27 15.78 -21.45
CA ILE A 10 -0.14 14.33 -21.62
C ILE A 10 0.00 13.72 -20.22
N VAL A 11 -0.83 12.73 -19.88
CA VAL A 11 -0.77 12.00 -18.61
C VAL A 11 -0.33 10.56 -18.88
N ILE A 12 0.75 10.11 -18.22
CA ILE A 12 1.28 8.74 -18.34
C ILE A 12 0.90 7.96 -17.09
N GLY A 13 0.03 6.96 -17.25
CA GLY A 13 -0.64 6.19 -16.21
C GLY A 13 -2.14 6.51 -16.13
N THR A 14 -2.93 5.58 -15.58
CA THR A 14 -4.38 5.74 -15.35
C THR A 14 -4.79 5.52 -13.90
N GLY A 15 -3.81 5.50 -12.99
CA GLY A 15 -4.03 5.39 -11.56
C GLY A 15 -4.68 6.63 -10.96
N THR A 16 -4.78 6.66 -9.65
CA THR A 16 -5.54 7.68 -8.91
C THR A 16 -5.00 9.09 -9.12
N ALA A 17 -3.67 9.29 -9.07
CA ALA A 17 -3.05 10.60 -9.32
C ALA A 17 -3.31 11.08 -10.76
N ALA A 18 -3.11 10.18 -11.73
CA ALA A 18 -3.34 10.45 -13.14
C ALA A 18 -4.79 10.88 -13.41
N SER A 19 -5.75 10.11 -12.88
CA SER A 19 -7.19 10.39 -13.04
C SER A 19 -7.57 11.74 -12.44
N ALA A 20 -7.12 12.04 -11.23
CA ALA A 20 -7.42 13.31 -10.55
C ALA A 20 -6.94 14.50 -11.39
N ALA A 21 -5.66 14.47 -11.80
CA ALA A 21 -5.09 15.57 -12.61
C ALA A 21 -5.74 15.70 -13.99
N ALA A 22 -5.99 14.57 -14.67
CA ALA A 22 -6.58 14.58 -16.01
C ALA A 22 -7.99 15.18 -16.00
N HIS A 23 -8.84 14.82 -15.04
CA HIS A 23 -10.20 15.35 -14.92
C HIS A 23 -10.22 16.84 -14.61
N GLU A 24 -9.41 17.31 -13.66
CA GLU A 24 -9.33 18.73 -13.31
C GLU A 24 -8.84 19.59 -14.47
N CYS A 25 -7.78 19.16 -15.17
CA CYS A 25 -7.27 19.89 -16.33
C CYS A 25 -8.26 19.89 -17.50
N SER A 26 -8.93 18.77 -17.77
CA SER A 26 -9.99 18.68 -18.79
C SER A 26 -11.17 19.60 -18.44
N SER A 27 -11.59 19.64 -17.17
CA SER A 27 -12.65 20.53 -16.67
C SER A 27 -12.28 22.02 -16.81
N ALA A 28 -10.99 22.34 -16.78
CA ALA A 28 -10.46 23.67 -17.04
C ALA A 28 -10.33 23.99 -18.54
N GLY A 29 -10.79 23.12 -19.42
CA GLY A 29 -10.82 23.33 -20.89
C GLY A 29 -9.52 22.94 -21.60
N TRP A 30 -8.60 22.21 -20.92
CA TRP A 30 -7.37 21.74 -21.55
C TRP A 30 -7.64 20.53 -22.44
N LYS A 31 -6.92 20.43 -23.57
CA LYS A 31 -6.86 19.20 -24.38
C LYS A 31 -5.94 18.21 -23.71
N VAL A 32 -6.51 17.14 -23.14
CA VAL A 32 -5.79 16.14 -22.32
C VAL A 32 -5.76 14.80 -23.03
N SER A 33 -4.58 14.15 -23.03
CA SER A 33 -4.45 12.72 -23.35
C SER A 33 -4.03 11.93 -22.10
N ILE A 34 -4.44 10.65 -22.03
CA ILE A 34 -4.06 9.73 -20.96
C ILE A 34 -3.61 8.40 -21.56
N ILE A 35 -2.49 7.85 -21.06
CA ILE A 35 -1.81 6.69 -21.63
C ILE A 35 -1.62 5.63 -20.55
N ASP A 36 -1.93 4.37 -20.83
CA ASP A 36 -1.53 3.23 -19.99
C ASP A 36 -1.21 2.01 -20.85
N SER A 37 -0.23 1.24 -20.42
CA SER A 37 0.10 -0.05 -21.04
C SER A 37 -0.70 -1.22 -20.47
N LEU A 38 -1.38 -1.01 -19.36
CA LEU A 38 -2.25 -1.97 -18.69
C LEU A 38 -3.71 -1.52 -18.77
N SER A 39 -4.62 -2.37 -18.28
CA SER A 39 -6.04 -2.03 -18.14
C SER A 39 -6.22 -0.74 -17.30
N PHE A 40 -7.07 0.16 -17.77
CA PHE A 40 -7.30 1.47 -17.18
C PHE A 40 -7.91 1.38 -15.79
N GLY A 41 -7.31 2.07 -14.80
CA GLY A 41 -7.75 2.11 -13.42
C GLY A 41 -6.63 2.08 -12.38
N GLY A 42 -5.43 1.66 -12.80
CA GLY A 42 -4.25 1.61 -11.93
C GLY A 42 -4.31 0.51 -10.86
N THR A 43 -3.34 0.54 -9.96
CA THR A 43 -3.16 -0.51 -8.94
C THR A 43 -4.31 -0.53 -7.93
N CYS A 44 -4.72 0.61 -7.40
CA CYS A 44 -5.71 0.67 -6.31
C CYS A 44 -7.02 -0.05 -6.66
N ALA A 45 -7.62 0.31 -7.80
CA ALA A 45 -8.92 -0.22 -8.20
C ALA A 45 -8.88 -1.67 -8.71
N LEU A 46 -7.78 -2.08 -9.35
CA LEU A 46 -7.72 -3.35 -10.08
C LEU A 46 -6.89 -4.43 -9.40
N ARG A 47 -5.78 -4.04 -8.75
CA ARG A 47 -4.71 -4.95 -8.28
C ARG A 47 -4.21 -4.63 -6.88
N GLY A 48 -4.95 -3.83 -6.10
CA GLY A 48 -4.50 -3.36 -4.78
C GLY A 48 -5.63 -3.20 -3.78
N CYS A 49 -5.92 -1.96 -3.38
CA CYS A 49 -6.78 -1.65 -2.25
C CYS A 49 -8.17 -2.27 -2.36
N GLU A 50 -8.88 -2.00 -3.46
CA GLU A 50 -10.27 -2.44 -3.63
C GLU A 50 -10.42 -3.96 -3.66
N PRO A 51 -9.77 -4.71 -4.57
CA PRO A 51 -9.92 -6.16 -4.60
C PRO A 51 -9.42 -6.83 -3.32
N LYS A 52 -8.34 -6.33 -2.71
CA LYS A 52 -7.86 -6.86 -1.42
C LYS A 52 -8.91 -6.66 -0.31
N LYS A 53 -9.56 -5.48 -0.24
CA LYS A 53 -10.58 -5.20 0.79
C LYS A 53 -11.78 -6.14 0.68
N VAL A 54 -12.19 -6.52 -0.51
CA VAL A 54 -13.22 -7.54 -0.70
C VAL A 54 -12.83 -8.86 -0.03
N LEU A 55 -11.57 -9.29 -0.19
CA LEU A 55 -11.07 -10.51 0.47
C LEU A 55 -11.00 -10.34 1.99
N VAL A 56 -10.50 -9.20 2.48
CA VAL A 56 -10.41 -8.91 3.94
C VAL A 56 -11.79 -8.96 4.60
N GLU A 57 -12.81 -8.36 4.00
CA GLU A 57 -14.15 -8.35 4.61
C GLU A 57 -14.74 -9.77 4.74
N ALA A 58 -14.54 -10.63 3.74
CA ALA A 58 -15.00 -12.01 3.81
C ALA A 58 -14.30 -12.80 4.94
N VAL A 59 -12.97 -12.67 5.06
CA VAL A 59 -12.24 -13.40 6.11
C VAL A 59 -12.42 -12.79 7.50
N LYS A 60 -12.79 -11.51 7.63
CA LYS A 60 -13.25 -10.90 8.89
C LYS A 60 -14.51 -11.60 9.45
N VAL A 61 -15.43 -12.03 8.57
CA VAL A 61 -16.63 -12.78 8.99
C VAL A 61 -16.24 -14.12 9.64
N VAL A 62 -15.31 -14.85 9.01
CA VAL A 62 -14.80 -16.13 9.56
C VAL A 62 -14.13 -15.92 10.91
N ASP A 63 -13.21 -14.94 11.00
CA ASP A 63 -12.50 -14.60 12.23
C ASP A 63 -13.49 -14.18 13.34
N SER A 64 -14.48 -13.34 13.02
CA SER A 64 -15.50 -12.91 13.98
C SER A 64 -16.33 -14.08 14.49
N ALA A 65 -16.79 -14.99 13.63
CA ALA A 65 -17.53 -16.17 14.02
C ALA A 65 -16.71 -17.05 14.99
N GLN A 66 -15.43 -17.28 14.67
CA GLN A 66 -14.52 -18.06 15.51
C GLN A 66 -14.29 -17.42 16.90
N ARG A 67 -14.08 -16.10 16.95
CA ARG A 67 -13.90 -15.36 18.23
C ARG A 67 -15.14 -15.38 19.13
N HIS A 68 -16.33 -15.50 18.54
CA HIS A 68 -17.59 -15.54 19.29
C HIS A 68 -18.06 -16.99 19.56
N GLN A 69 -17.29 -18.00 19.20
CA GLN A 69 -17.56 -19.38 19.61
C GLN A 69 -17.67 -19.45 21.13
N ASN A 70 -18.74 -20.07 21.62
CA ASN A 70 -19.11 -20.09 23.05
C ASN A 70 -19.52 -18.74 23.68
N ASN A 71 -19.52 -17.66 22.91
CA ASN A 71 -20.01 -16.34 23.33
C ASN A 71 -21.33 -15.96 22.63
N GLY A 72 -22.23 -16.91 22.49
CA GLY A 72 -23.55 -16.74 21.85
C GLY A 72 -23.62 -17.16 20.38
N VAL A 73 -22.49 -17.51 19.75
CA VAL A 73 -22.43 -18.04 18.38
C VAL A 73 -22.08 -19.53 18.42
N SER A 74 -22.92 -20.36 17.82
CA SER A 74 -22.68 -21.80 17.66
C SER A 74 -22.45 -22.14 16.17
N GLY A 75 -21.70 -23.23 15.92
CA GLY A 75 -21.41 -23.68 14.55
C GLY A 75 -20.37 -22.84 13.81
N SER A 76 -19.58 -22.05 14.52
CA SER A 76 -18.51 -21.24 13.95
C SER A 76 -17.40 -22.08 13.29
N ASP A 77 -17.23 -23.32 13.70
CA ASP A 77 -16.36 -24.34 13.09
C ASP A 77 -16.74 -24.69 11.64
N LYS A 78 -17.99 -24.43 11.25
CA LYS A 78 -18.50 -24.65 9.88
C LYS A 78 -18.36 -23.44 8.99
N VAL A 79 -18.05 -22.28 9.55
CA VAL A 79 -17.87 -21.04 8.79
C VAL A 79 -16.48 -21.04 8.17
N HIS A 80 -16.41 -21.07 6.85
CA HIS A 80 -15.17 -21.09 6.08
C HIS A 80 -15.30 -20.26 4.80
N VAL A 81 -14.15 -19.90 4.22
CA VAL A 81 -14.09 -19.20 2.95
C VAL A 81 -14.23 -20.22 1.82
N LYS A 82 -15.19 -20.00 0.92
CA LYS A 82 -15.20 -20.68 -0.38
C LYS A 82 -14.48 -19.79 -1.39
N TRP A 83 -13.22 -20.12 -1.65
CA TRP A 83 -12.29 -19.24 -2.35
C TRP A 83 -12.74 -18.87 -3.76
N SER A 84 -13.18 -19.84 -4.57
CA SER A 84 -13.67 -19.59 -5.93
C SER A 84 -14.87 -18.65 -5.98
N ASP A 85 -15.79 -18.74 -5.00
CA ASP A 85 -16.95 -17.83 -4.92
C ASP A 85 -16.50 -16.41 -4.50
N LEU A 86 -15.53 -16.31 -3.58
CA LEU A 86 -14.96 -15.05 -3.14
C LEU A 86 -14.22 -14.33 -4.27
N ILE A 87 -13.40 -15.05 -5.06
CA ILE A 87 -12.74 -14.49 -6.23
C ILE A 87 -13.75 -14.04 -7.29
N ARG A 88 -14.81 -14.81 -7.52
CA ARG A 88 -15.89 -14.42 -8.44
C ARG A 88 -16.58 -13.13 -7.97
N PHE A 89 -16.85 -13.01 -6.67
CA PHE A 89 -17.41 -11.79 -6.08
C PHE A 89 -16.43 -10.62 -6.23
N LYS A 90 -15.12 -10.80 -5.91
CA LYS A 90 -14.10 -9.78 -6.11
C LYS A 90 -14.05 -9.28 -7.57
N ARG A 91 -14.19 -10.18 -8.55
CA ARG A 91 -14.17 -9.84 -9.98
C ARG A 91 -15.33 -8.94 -10.38
N THR A 92 -16.47 -8.97 -9.70
CA THR A 92 -17.58 -8.02 -9.97
C THR A 92 -17.19 -6.56 -9.74
N PHE A 93 -16.17 -6.29 -8.92
CA PHE A 93 -15.61 -4.95 -8.70
C PHE A 93 -14.53 -4.59 -9.74
N THR A 94 -13.72 -5.57 -10.16
CA THR A 94 -12.53 -5.28 -10.96
C THR A 94 -12.75 -5.40 -12.47
N GLU A 95 -13.52 -6.38 -12.94
CA GLU A 95 -13.71 -6.64 -14.38
C GLU A 95 -14.42 -5.51 -15.14
N PRO A 96 -15.52 -4.90 -14.63
CA PRO A 96 -16.20 -3.83 -15.36
C PRO A 96 -15.46 -2.48 -15.27
N PHE A 97 -14.52 -2.33 -14.31
CA PHE A 97 -13.91 -1.05 -13.99
C PHE A 97 -13.11 -0.42 -15.14
N PRO A 98 -12.24 -1.14 -15.89
CA PRO A 98 -11.44 -0.55 -16.97
C PRO A 98 -12.30 0.09 -18.06
N LYS A 99 -13.34 -0.61 -18.50
CA LYS A 99 -14.27 -0.11 -19.51
C LYS A 99 -15.00 1.16 -19.04
N HIS A 100 -15.55 1.12 -17.82
CA HIS A 100 -16.22 2.29 -17.24
C HIS A 100 -15.27 3.48 -17.09
N ARG A 101 -14.01 3.22 -16.71
CA ARG A 101 -12.98 4.27 -16.58
C ARG A 101 -12.66 4.91 -17.92
N GLU A 102 -12.47 4.13 -18.96
CA GLU A 102 -12.18 4.63 -20.31
C GLU A 102 -13.36 5.42 -20.89
N GLU A 103 -14.58 4.90 -20.75
CA GLU A 103 -15.79 5.61 -21.16
C GLU A 103 -15.95 6.95 -20.41
N GLY A 104 -15.62 6.96 -19.11
CA GLY A 104 -15.59 8.17 -18.29
C GLY A 104 -14.62 9.23 -18.81
N TYR A 105 -13.43 8.84 -19.21
CA TYR A 105 -12.46 9.75 -19.84
C TYR A 105 -12.98 10.33 -21.15
N LYS A 106 -13.47 9.48 -22.05
CA LYS A 106 -14.02 9.91 -23.35
C LYS A 106 -15.19 10.88 -23.18
N LYS A 107 -16.06 10.64 -22.20
CA LYS A 107 -17.24 11.48 -21.91
C LYS A 107 -16.88 12.92 -21.53
N VAL A 108 -15.73 13.13 -20.90
CA VAL A 108 -15.24 14.46 -20.51
C VAL A 108 -14.18 15.01 -21.46
N GLY A 109 -13.99 14.42 -22.65
CA GLY A 109 -13.09 14.91 -23.68
C GLY A 109 -11.61 14.54 -23.48
N ILE A 110 -11.27 13.67 -22.53
CA ILE A 110 -9.92 13.12 -22.38
C ILE A 110 -9.71 12.02 -23.42
N VAL A 111 -8.59 12.09 -24.15
CA VAL A 111 -8.26 11.13 -25.22
C VAL A 111 -7.43 9.98 -24.66
N PRO A 112 -7.95 8.74 -24.59
CA PRO A 112 -7.23 7.60 -24.08
C PRO A 112 -6.34 6.96 -25.17
N PHE A 113 -5.14 6.52 -24.75
CA PHE A 113 -4.20 5.75 -25.54
C PHE A 113 -3.81 4.47 -24.80
N HIS A 114 -3.83 3.33 -25.47
CA HIS A 114 -3.35 2.06 -24.95
C HIS A 114 -1.96 1.75 -25.50
N GLY A 115 -0.97 1.57 -24.64
CA GLY A 115 0.39 1.22 -25.02
C GLY A 115 1.44 1.72 -24.04
N HIS A 116 2.67 1.32 -24.30
CA HIS A 116 3.83 1.77 -23.54
C HIS A 116 4.25 3.17 -23.95
N ALA A 117 4.23 4.10 -23.01
CA ALA A 117 4.71 5.46 -23.22
C ALA A 117 6.24 5.53 -23.08
N ARG A 118 6.90 6.17 -24.01
CA ARG A 118 8.34 6.41 -23.99
C ARG A 118 8.65 7.83 -24.42
N PHE A 119 9.48 8.53 -23.68
CA PHE A 119 9.97 9.84 -24.09
C PHE A 119 10.90 9.74 -25.30
N ILE A 120 10.70 10.63 -26.27
CA ILE A 120 11.55 10.80 -27.45
C ILE A 120 12.09 12.23 -27.57
N GLY A 121 11.89 13.04 -26.55
CA GLY A 121 12.31 14.44 -26.45
C GLY A 121 11.75 15.07 -25.17
N SER A 122 12.08 16.34 -24.94
CA SER A 122 11.74 17.07 -23.71
C SER A 122 10.24 17.20 -23.46
N ASN A 123 9.41 17.11 -24.50
CA ASN A 123 7.96 17.27 -24.46
C ASN A 123 7.22 16.36 -25.46
N ALA A 124 7.90 15.32 -25.96
CA ALA A 124 7.37 14.38 -26.94
C ALA A 124 7.39 12.95 -26.36
N VAL A 125 6.27 12.25 -26.50
CA VAL A 125 6.06 10.88 -26.03
C VAL A 125 5.63 10.01 -27.20
N LYS A 126 6.32 8.90 -27.43
CA LYS A 126 5.89 7.83 -28.33
C LYS A 126 5.06 6.84 -27.53
N VAL A 127 3.90 6.45 -28.06
CA VAL A 127 3.06 5.37 -27.51
C VAL A 127 3.25 4.15 -28.40
N GLU A 128 3.76 3.05 -27.82
CA GLU A 128 3.97 1.78 -28.50
C GLU A 128 2.87 0.79 -28.05
N GLY A 129 1.91 0.50 -28.93
CA GLY A 129 0.80 -0.42 -28.64
C GLY A 129 0.99 -1.79 -29.31
N GLU A 130 0.44 -2.85 -28.69
CA GLU A 130 0.34 -4.18 -29.26
C GLU A 130 -0.86 -4.30 -30.22
N GLU A 131 -0.82 -5.33 -31.12
CA GLU A 131 -1.85 -5.54 -32.16
C GLU A 131 -3.09 -6.25 -31.63
N GLU A 132 -3.90 -5.62 -30.77
CA GLU A 132 -5.23 -6.13 -30.45
C GLU A 132 -6.34 -5.12 -30.79
N ASN A 133 -7.37 -5.65 -31.51
CA ASN A 133 -8.69 -5.03 -31.72
C ASN A 133 -8.80 -3.71 -32.52
N GLY A 134 -8.12 -3.59 -33.68
CA GLY A 134 -8.57 -2.64 -34.72
C GLY A 134 -8.47 -1.14 -34.35
N ASN A 135 -7.78 -0.76 -33.30
CA ASN A 135 -7.64 0.62 -32.87
C ASN A 135 -6.43 1.29 -33.54
N ASN A 136 -6.64 2.34 -34.36
CA ASN A 136 -5.64 3.00 -35.21
C ASN A 136 -4.60 3.84 -34.44
N ASN A 137 -4.50 3.75 -33.10
CA ASN A 137 -3.59 4.56 -32.27
C ASN A 137 -2.22 3.91 -32.03
N LYS A 138 -1.81 2.99 -32.92
CA LYS A 138 -0.50 2.31 -32.85
C LYS A 138 0.62 3.25 -33.22
N ASN A 139 1.70 3.26 -32.43
CA ASN A 139 2.91 4.05 -32.67
C ASN A 139 2.66 5.57 -32.80
N ALA A 140 1.72 6.11 -32.03
CA ALA A 140 1.42 7.52 -32.03
C ALA A 140 2.57 8.32 -31.36
N VAL A 141 2.93 9.45 -31.96
CA VAL A 141 3.81 10.44 -31.34
C VAL A 141 2.98 11.60 -30.85
N LEU A 142 2.95 11.81 -29.54
CA LEU A 142 2.20 12.86 -28.88
C LEU A 142 3.15 13.99 -28.44
N ASN A 143 2.74 15.23 -28.65
CA ASN A 143 3.45 16.40 -28.20
C ASN A 143 2.61 17.13 -27.14
N GLY A 144 3.17 17.35 -25.94
CA GLY A 144 2.49 18.00 -24.84
C GLY A 144 3.13 19.32 -24.45
N LYS A 145 2.33 20.37 -24.17
CA LYS A 145 2.86 21.57 -23.50
C LYS A 145 3.36 21.23 -22.09
N LYS A 146 2.65 20.31 -21.43
CA LYS A 146 3.00 19.75 -20.13
C LYS A 146 2.81 18.22 -20.14
N ILE A 147 3.59 17.52 -19.30
CA ILE A 147 3.48 16.08 -19.15
C ILE A 147 3.43 15.74 -17.65
N LEU A 148 2.48 14.91 -17.26
CA LEU A 148 2.41 14.30 -15.92
C LEU A 148 2.79 12.84 -15.99
N VAL A 149 3.84 12.46 -15.26
CA VAL A 149 4.20 11.06 -15.05
C VAL A 149 3.53 10.56 -13.76
N ALA A 150 2.64 9.57 -13.86
CA ALA A 150 1.88 9.01 -12.76
C ALA A 150 1.76 7.48 -12.89
N THR A 151 2.88 6.82 -13.25
CA THR A 151 3.00 5.40 -13.53
C THR A 151 3.02 4.51 -12.29
N GLY A 152 3.01 5.11 -11.09
CA GLY A 152 2.95 4.41 -9.82
C GLY A 152 4.23 3.63 -9.51
N ALA A 153 4.06 2.48 -8.84
CA ALA A 153 5.16 1.59 -8.44
C ALA A 153 4.92 0.17 -8.94
N LYS A 154 6.01 -0.60 -9.04
CA LYS A 154 6.03 -2.03 -9.37
C LYS A 154 6.72 -2.85 -8.28
N PRO A 155 6.51 -4.18 -8.18
CA PRO A 155 7.28 -5.03 -7.27
C PRO A 155 8.78 -4.87 -7.48
N MET A 156 9.54 -4.79 -6.39
CA MET A 156 11.00 -4.71 -6.43
C MET A 156 11.57 -6.05 -6.93
N PRO A 157 12.45 -6.08 -7.94
CA PRO A 157 13.08 -7.32 -8.39
C PRO A 157 13.85 -7.99 -7.24
N LEU A 158 13.68 -9.30 -7.10
CA LEU A 158 14.49 -10.11 -6.18
C LEU A 158 15.60 -10.79 -6.96
N ASN A 159 16.85 -10.38 -6.69
CA ASN A 159 18.04 -10.91 -7.36
C ASN A 159 18.52 -12.19 -6.66
N ILE A 160 17.66 -13.21 -6.63
CA ILE A 160 17.96 -14.54 -6.07
C ILE A 160 17.65 -15.62 -7.11
N PRO A 161 18.39 -16.74 -7.10
CA PRO A 161 18.07 -17.88 -7.95
C PRO A 161 16.64 -18.36 -7.74
N GLY A 162 15.91 -18.59 -8.81
CA GLY A 162 14.52 -19.05 -8.76
C GLY A 162 13.47 -17.97 -8.52
N SER A 163 13.82 -16.67 -8.55
CA SER A 163 12.88 -15.56 -8.37
C SER A 163 11.74 -15.55 -9.40
N ALA A 164 11.91 -16.13 -10.56
CA ALA A 164 10.85 -16.30 -11.56
C ALA A 164 9.68 -17.20 -11.09
N ASN A 165 9.87 -17.99 -10.04
CA ASN A 165 8.83 -18.83 -9.45
C ASN A 165 7.98 -18.09 -8.40
N ILE A 166 8.28 -16.84 -8.10
CA ILE A 166 7.57 -16.03 -7.12
C ILE A 166 6.42 -15.31 -7.82
N ILE A 167 5.21 -15.46 -7.30
CA ILE A 167 4.08 -14.68 -7.77
C ILE A 167 3.99 -13.33 -7.05
N THR A 168 3.43 -12.33 -7.71
CA THR A 168 3.17 -11.01 -7.14
C THR A 168 1.83 -10.97 -6.41
N SER A 169 1.58 -9.88 -5.67
CA SER A 169 0.25 -9.59 -5.09
C SER A 169 -0.86 -9.55 -6.16
N ASP A 170 -0.54 -9.07 -7.35
CA ASP A 170 -1.48 -8.98 -8.45
C ASP A 170 -1.94 -10.37 -8.91
N GLN A 171 -0.98 -11.30 -9.05
CA GLN A 171 -1.25 -12.69 -9.40
C GLN A 171 -1.97 -13.46 -8.28
N PHE A 172 -1.63 -13.16 -7.00
CA PHE A 172 -2.36 -13.74 -5.87
C PHE A 172 -3.84 -13.32 -5.87
N LEU A 173 -4.16 -12.06 -6.17
CA LEU A 173 -5.53 -11.55 -6.26
C LEU A 173 -6.34 -12.18 -7.40
N GLU A 174 -5.68 -12.72 -8.42
CA GLU A 174 -6.32 -13.41 -9.56
C GLU A 174 -6.26 -14.95 -9.47
N PHE A 175 -5.71 -15.50 -8.37
CA PHE A 175 -5.67 -16.94 -8.17
C PHE A 175 -7.08 -17.51 -8.04
N GLY A 176 -7.55 -18.17 -9.09
CA GLY A 176 -8.96 -18.51 -9.30
C GLY A 176 -9.33 -19.97 -9.07
N GLU A 177 -8.45 -20.78 -8.45
CA GLU A 177 -8.73 -22.17 -8.09
C GLU A 177 -9.83 -22.27 -7.01
N ASP A 178 -10.37 -23.46 -6.79
CA ASP A 178 -11.44 -23.67 -5.82
C ASP A 178 -11.04 -23.36 -4.37
N HIS A 179 -9.75 -23.52 -4.05
CA HIS A 179 -9.15 -23.21 -2.76
C HIS A 179 -7.72 -22.70 -2.94
N LEU A 180 -7.22 -21.97 -1.95
CA LEU A 180 -5.81 -21.61 -1.90
C LEU A 180 -4.94 -22.86 -1.72
N PRO A 181 -3.67 -22.83 -2.14
CA PRO A 181 -2.70 -23.88 -1.83
C PRO A 181 -2.58 -24.14 -0.33
N ASP A 182 -2.26 -25.38 0.04
CA ASP A 182 -2.17 -25.78 1.46
C ASP A 182 -1.05 -25.03 2.20
N ARG A 183 0.06 -24.70 1.52
CA ARG A 183 1.24 -24.07 2.11
C ARG A 183 1.69 -22.88 1.28
N ILE A 184 1.69 -21.69 1.87
CA ILE A 184 2.12 -20.45 1.22
C ILE A 184 3.25 -19.80 2.00
N VAL A 185 4.33 -19.42 1.31
CA VAL A 185 5.42 -18.62 1.87
C VAL A 185 5.34 -17.20 1.31
N PHE A 186 5.27 -16.20 2.20
CA PHE A 186 5.39 -14.79 1.86
C PHE A 186 6.82 -14.30 2.09
N VAL A 187 7.42 -13.69 1.08
CA VAL A 187 8.78 -13.14 1.14
C VAL A 187 8.72 -11.64 1.39
N GLY A 188 9.20 -11.22 2.57
CA GLY A 188 9.16 -9.83 3.05
C GLY A 188 8.21 -9.64 4.22
N GLY A 189 8.48 -8.66 5.09
CA GLY A 189 7.69 -8.34 6.28
C GLY A 189 6.92 -7.03 6.16
N GLY A 190 6.57 -6.62 4.94
CA GLY A 190 5.79 -5.43 4.65
C GLY A 190 4.29 -5.65 4.74
N TYR A 191 3.52 -4.57 4.51
CA TYR A 191 2.05 -4.60 4.59
C TYR A 191 1.41 -5.62 3.63
N ILE A 192 1.96 -5.81 2.42
CA ILE A 192 1.46 -6.80 1.45
C ILE A 192 1.49 -8.20 2.06
N SER A 193 2.67 -8.62 2.58
CA SER A 193 2.79 -9.95 3.20
C SER A 193 1.84 -10.14 4.37
N PHE A 194 1.75 -9.16 5.28
CA PHE A 194 0.89 -9.29 6.46
C PHE A 194 -0.59 -9.34 6.12
N GLU A 195 -1.06 -8.47 5.21
CA GLU A 195 -2.47 -8.47 4.79
C GLU A 195 -2.85 -9.78 4.11
N PHE A 196 -2.07 -10.23 3.13
CA PHE A 196 -2.36 -11.48 2.41
C PHE A 196 -2.13 -12.73 3.26
N ALA A 197 -1.16 -12.71 4.19
CA ALA A 197 -0.96 -13.78 5.17
C ALA A 197 -2.19 -13.94 6.07
N HIS A 198 -2.76 -12.84 6.57
CA HIS A 198 -3.99 -12.84 7.37
C HIS A 198 -5.21 -13.32 6.58
N ILE A 199 -5.30 -13.01 5.29
CA ILE A 199 -6.34 -13.53 4.39
C ILE A 199 -6.17 -15.05 4.19
N ALA A 200 -4.96 -15.49 3.81
CA ALA A 200 -4.68 -16.88 3.48
C ALA A 200 -4.85 -17.81 4.70
N ALA A 201 -4.36 -17.41 5.89
CA ALA A 201 -4.50 -18.21 7.11
C ALA A 201 -5.97 -18.44 7.47
N ARG A 202 -6.84 -17.42 7.32
CA ARG A 202 -8.28 -17.56 7.60
C ARG A 202 -9.05 -18.26 6.48
N ALA A 203 -8.46 -18.38 5.32
CA ALA A 203 -8.96 -19.24 4.24
C ALA A 203 -8.53 -20.71 4.41
N GLY A 204 -7.79 -21.05 5.48
CA GLY A 204 -7.40 -22.42 5.83
C GLY A 204 -5.99 -22.83 5.38
N THR A 205 -5.20 -21.93 4.82
CA THR A 205 -3.83 -22.17 4.34
C THR A 205 -2.82 -22.10 5.49
N LYS A 206 -1.83 -22.99 5.51
CA LYS A 206 -0.65 -22.87 6.36
C LYS A 206 0.29 -21.80 5.81
N VAL A 207 0.51 -20.76 6.57
CA VAL A 207 1.23 -19.56 6.13
C VAL A 207 2.56 -19.41 6.84
N THR A 208 3.62 -19.12 6.08
CA THR A 208 4.91 -18.69 6.61
C THR A 208 5.30 -17.34 6.04
N VAL A 209 5.77 -16.42 6.89
CA VAL A 209 6.33 -15.12 6.49
C VAL A 209 7.83 -15.11 6.78
N LEU A 210 8.66 -14.92 5.76
CA LEU A 210 10.11 -14.80 5.88
C LEU A 210 10.53 -13.34 5.75
N HIS A 211 11.06 -12.76 6.82
CA HIS A 211 11.50 -11.36 6.84
C HIS A 211 12.97 -11.23 7.20
N ARG A 212 13.74 -10.54 6.36
CA ARG A 212 15.20 -10.36 6.55
C ARG A 212 15.58 -9.44 7.73
N GLY A 213 14.67 -8.51 8.09
CA GLY A 213 14.89 -7.53 9.16
C GLY A 213 14.58 -8.09 10.55
N LYS A 214 14.91 -7.30 11.57
CA LYS A 214 14.61 -7.60 12.98
C LYS A 214 13.13 -7.37 13.32
N GLN A 215 12.48 -6.44 12.62
CA GLN A 215 11.12 -6.02 12.85
C GLN A 215 10.38 -5.90 11.52
N PRO A 216 9.20 -6.51 11.37
CA PRO A 216 8.35 -6.27 10.22
C PRO A 216 7.58 -4.95 10.42
N LEU A 217 6.91 -4.47 9.37
CA LEU A 217 6.10 -3.24 9.40
C LEU A 217 6.85 -2.05 10.01
N GLU A 218 8.08 -1.80 9.55
CA GLU A 218 9.06 -0.84 10.12
C GLU A 218 8.51 0.60 10.31
N HIS A 219 7.46 0.97 9.58
CA HIS A 219 6.80 2.28 9.68
C HIS A 219 5.70 2.34 10.75
N PHE A 220 5.49 1.26 11.51
CA PHE A 220 4.50 1.19 12.58
C PHE A 220 5.18 1.04 13.94
N ASP A 221 4.48 1.46 15.00
CA ASP A 221 5.01 1.42 16.37
C ASP A 221 5.40 -0.01 16.76
N PRO A 222 6.65 -0.24 17.25
CA PRO A 222 7.16 -1.57 17.52
C PRO A 222 6.40 -2.33 18.61
N ASP A 223 5.87 -1.65 19.62
CA ASP A 223 5.13 -2.31 20.70
C ASP A 223 3.80 -2.86 20.18
N LEU A 224 3.13 -2.10 19.30
CA LEU A 224 1.88 -2.53 18.68
C LEU A 224 2.10 -3.60 17.59
N VAL A 225 3.20 -3.51 16.85
CA VAL A 225 3.61 -4.55 15.92
C VAL A 225 3.86 -5.87 16.66
N ASN A 226 4.45 -5.84 17.86
CA ASN A 226 4.65 -7.04 18.67
C ASN A 226 3.32 -7.71 19.10
N LEU A 227 2.30 -6.92 19.43
CA LEU A 227 0.95 -7.44 19.69
C LEU A 227 0.37 -8.13 18.44
N LEU A 228 0.54 -7.50 17.28
CA LEU A 228 0.08 -8.06 16.01
C LEU A 228 0.83 -9.34 15.62
N ILE A 229 2.15 -9.43 15.86
CA ILE A 229 2.95 -10.64 15.64
C ILE A 229 2.42 -11.78 16.51
N GLN A 230 2.12 -11.52 17.78
CA GLN A 230 1.54 -12.55 18.65
C GLN A 230 0.19 -13.01 18.11
N ARG A 231 -0.71 -12.08 17.74
CA ARG A 231 -2.00 -12.44 17.14
C ARG A 231 -1.85 -13.22 15.84
N SER A 232 -0.86 -12.87 15.01
CA SER A 232 -0.56 -13.60 13.78
C SER A 232 -0.19 -15.06 14.05
N LYS A 233 0.64 -15.30 15.08
CA LYS A 233 0.98 -16.67 15.53
C LYS A 233 -0.24 -17.43 16.05
N ASP A 234 -1.09 -16.77 16.83
CA ASP A 234 -2.30 -17.38 17.40
C ASP A 234 -3.28 -17.86 16.30
N VAL A 235 -3.26 -17.25 15.13
CA VAL A 235 -4.06 -17.66 13.97
C VAL A 235 -3.30 -18.54 12.97
N GLY A 236 -2.14 -19.09 13.37
CA GLY A 236 -1.40 -20.09 12.61
C GLY A 236 -0.44 -19.52 11.54
N ILE A 237 -0.10 -18.23 11.60
CA ILE A 237 0.92 -17.65 10.73
C ILE A 237 2.29 -17.79 11.39
N ASP A 238 3.19 -18.53 10.76
CA ASP A 238 4.57 -18.69 11.21
C ASP A 238 5.44 -17.55 10.69
N ILE A 239 6.01 -16.74 11.60
CA ILE A 239 6.79 -15.55 11.26
C ILE A 239 8.25 -15.76 11.65
N HIS A 240 9.12 -15.77 10.65
CA HIS A 240 10.57 -15.86 10.80
C HIS A 240 11.21 -14.49 10.53
N LEU A 241 11.71 -13.86 11.57
CA LEU A 241 12.48 -12.62 11.49
C LEU A 241 13.96 -12.93 11.28
N GLN A 242 14.73 -11.96 10.80
CA GLN A 242 16.17 -12.10 10.47
C GLN A 242 16.43 -13.27 9.51
N SER A 243 15.46 -13.55 8.64
CA SER A 243 15.41 -14.70 7.73
C SER A 243 15.40 -14.21 6.28
N ALA A 244 16.58 -14.18 5.68
CA ALA A 244 16.75 -13.73 4.30
C ALA A 244 16.60 -14.91 3.32
N VAL A 245 15.66 -14.81 2.39
CA VAL A 245 15.52 -15.80 1.32
C VAL A 245 16.70 -15.70 0.36
N GLU A 246 17.31 -16.85 0.06
CA GLU A 246 18.52 -16.94 -0.75
C GLU A 246 18.27 -17.60 -2.12
N LYS A 247 17.36 -18.56 -2.17
CA LYS A 247 17.06 -19.35 -3.37
C LYS A 247 15.69 -19.97 -3.29
N ILE A 248 15.05 -20.16 -4.44
CA ILE A 248 13.80 -20.91 -4.58
C ILE A 248 14.00 -21.95 -5.66
N GLU A 249 13.73 -23.21 -5.32
CA GLU A 249 13.78 -24.34 -6.23
C GLU A 249 12.38 -24.89 -6.44
N LYS A 250 12.06 -25.21 -7.69
CA LYS A 250 10.85 -25.96 -8.02
C LYS A 250 11.16 -27.44 -7.89
N SER A 251 10.34 -28.17 -7.13
CA SER A 251 10.42 -29.63 -7.04
C SER A 251 10.08 -30.26 -8.38
N SER A 252 10.82 -31.32 -8.75
CA SER A 252 10.54 -32.10 -9.96
C SER A 252 9.34 -33.04 -9.81
N ASP A 253 8.99 -33.38 -8.58
CA ASP A 253 8.14 -34.54 -8.29
C ASP A 253 6.65 -34.18 -8.19
N ASP A 254 6.32 -33.04 -7.57
CA ASP A 254 4.93 -32.62 -7.29
C ASP A 254 4.60 -31.18 -7.68
N GLY A 255 5.59 -30.44 -8.26
CA GLY A 255 5.41 -29.06 -8.64
C GLY A 255 5.46 -28.06 -7.47
N SER A 256 5.72 -28.53 -6.25
CA SER A 256 5.95 -27.70 -5.06
C SER A 256 7.24 -26.89 -5.17
N TYR A 257 7.49 -26.02 -4.19
CA TYR A 257 8.71 -25.21 -4.11
C TYR A 257 9.46 -25.47 -2.81
N VAL A 258 10.79 -25.40 -2.88
CA VAL A 258 11.67 -25.38 -1.72
C VAL A 258 12.29 -24.00 -1.61
N VAL A 259 11.97 -23.28 -0.54
CA VAL A 259 12.52 -21.96 -0.22
C VAL A 259 13.69 -22.13 0.72
N HIS A 260 14.89 -21.73 0.29
CA HIS A 260 16.11 -21.69 1.11
C HIS A 260 16.29 -20.29 1.70
N TYR A 261 16.48 -20.22 3.00
CA TYR A 261 16.72 -18.95 3.69
C TYR A 261 17.79 -19.09 4.76
N SER A 262 18.48 -18.01 5.06
CA SER A 262 19.47 -17.96 6.11
C SER A 262 18.95 -17.23 7.34
N ASN A 263 19.18 -17.82 8.51
CA ASN A 263 18.96 -17.16 9.79
C ASN A 263 20.27 -16.51 10.25
N SER A 264 20.25 -15.20 10.49
CA SER A 264 21.32 -14.50 11.19
C SER A 264 21.02 -14.45 12.68
N SER A 265 21.21 -15.56 13.40
CA SER A 265 21.19 -15.52 14.87
C SER A 265 22.49 -14.88 15.35
N PHE A 266 22.39 -13.73 16.02
CA PHE A 266 23.49 -13.21 16.82
C PHE A 266 23.67 -14.10 18.06
N VAL A 267 24.59 -15.05 17.99
CA VAL A 267 25.09 -15.67 19.20
C VAL A 267 26.06 -14.65 19.82
N SER A 268 25.67 -14.07 20.94
CA SER A 268 26.57 -13.27 21.75
C SER A 268 27.52 -14.19 22.49
N ASP A 269 28.56 -14.65 21.81
CA ASP A 269 29.71 -15.25 22.45
C ASP A 269 30.68 -14.13 22.84
N ASN A 270 31.02 -14.04 24.12
CA ASN A 270 31.93 -13.08 24.71
C ASN A 270 33.43 -13.24 24.24
N ASN A 271 33.67 -13.96 23.17
CA ASN A 271 34.96 -14.10 22.54
C ASN A 271 35.02 -13.39 21.19
N ARG A 272 35.99 -12.50 21.03
CA ARG A 272 36.27 -11.55 19.94
C ARG A 272 36.51 -12.18 18.53
N ASN A 273 35.77 -13.18 18.14
CA ASN A 273 35.77 -13.70 16.77
C ASN A 273 34.37 -13.57 16.18
N HIS A 274 34.16 -12.57 15.31
CA HIS A 274 32.94 -12.35 14.54
C HIS A 274 32.77 -13.41 13.45
N ASN A 275 32.54 -14.66 13.82
CA ASN A 275 32.04 -15.66 12.90
C ASN A 275 30.49 -15.67 13.01
N GLN A 276 29.81 -15.00 12.06
CA GLN A 276 28.37 -15.17 11.86
C GLN A 276 28.14 -16.62 11.40
N ASN A 277 27.66 -17.48 12.27
CA ASN A 277 27.18 -18.80 11.88
C ASN A 277 25.88 -18.62 11.10
N LYS A 278 26.00 -18.51 9.77
CA LYS A 278 24.87 -18.45 8.84
C LYS A 278 24.36 -19.88 8.65
N THR A 279 23.21 -20.19 9.28
CA THR A 279 22.56 -21.49 9.10
C THR A 279 21.54 -21.36 7.97
N THR A 280 21.73 -22.12 6.89
CA THR A 280 20.73 -22.22 5.82
C THR A 280 19.65 -23.23 6.22
N THR A 281 18.42 -22.79 6.21
CA THR A 281 17.22 -23.59 6.48
C THR A 281 16.37 -23.68 5.20
N ARG A 282 15.51 -24.68 5.08
CA ARG A 282 14.62 -24.87 3.95
C ARG A 282 13.18 -25.06 4.41
N ILE A 283 12.23 -24.55 3.64
CA ILE A 283 10.78 -24.74 3.81
C ILE A 283 10.19 -25.19 2.48
N GLU A 284 9.38 -26.24 2.52
CA GLU A 284 8.57 -26.68 1.38
C GLU A 284 7.23 -25.94 1.39
N CYS A 285 6.78 -25.50 0.21
CA CYS A 285 5.51 -24.82 0.02
C CYS A 285 4.97 -25.04 -1.39
N ASP A 286 3.71 -24.70 -1.58
CA ASP A 286 3.01 -24.87 -2.85
C ASP A 286 2.91 -23.54 -3.63
N MET A 287 3.16 -22.42 -2.93
CA MET A 287 3.17 -21.08 -3.52
C MET A 287 4.15 -20.18 -2.77
N VAL A 288 4.85 -19.33 -3.51
CA VAL A 288 5.71 -18.26 -2.95
C VAL A 288 5.21 -16.91 -3.44
N VAL A 289 4.93 -16.00 -2.52
CA VAL A 289 4.33 -14.68 -2.81
C VAL A 289 5.31 -13.56 -2.47
N HIS A 290 5.46 -12.60 -3.39
CA HIS A 290 6.32 -11.44 -3.25
C HIS A 290 5.67 -10.35 -2.38
N GLY A 291 6.29 -10.03 -1.25
CA GLY A 291 5.95 -8.91 -0.37
C GLY A 291 7.18 -8.13 0.09
N ALA A 292 8.31 -8.22 -0.66
CA ALA A 292 9.61 -7.65 -0.29
C ALA A 292 9.82 -6.19 -0.74
N GLY A 293 8.75 -5.47 -1.01
CA GLY A 293 8.77 -4.05 -1.35
C GLY A 293 8.40 -3.74 -2.79
N ARG A 294 8.22 -2.45 -3.05
CA ARG A 294 7.89 -1.88 -4.37
C ARG A 294 8.85 -0.75 -4.69
N ILE A 295 9.07 -0.50 -5.97
CA ILE A 295 9.91 0.59 -6.47
C ILE A 295 9.13 1.44 -7.48
N PRO A 296 9.48 2.73 -7.66
CA PRO A 296 8.89 3.59 -8.67
C PRO A 296 8.96 2.97 -10.07
N ASN A 297 7.84 3.02 -10.80
CA ASN A 297 7.75 2.43 -12.14
C ASN A 297 8.20 3.43 -13.20
N VAL A 298 9.51 3.58 -13.35
CA VAL A 298 10.17 4.48 -14.32
C VAL A 298 10.79 3.74 -15.50
N GLU A 299 10.83 2.41 -15.45
CA GLU A 299 11.45 1.58 -16.47
C GLU A 299 10.71 1.69 -17.80
N GLY A 300 11.47 1.75 -18.90
CA GLY A 300 10.92 1.87 -20.25
C GLY A 300 10.48 3.29 -20.65
N LEU A 301 10.38 4.23 -19.71
CA LEU A 301 9.98 5.62 -20.01
C LEU A 301 11.05 6.42 -20.76
N ASP A 302 12.33 6.04 -20.69
CA ASP A 302 13.46 6.80 -21.25
C ASP A 302 13.51 8.26 -20.73
N LEU A 303 13.49 8.41 -19.41
CA LEU A 303 13.50 9.71 -18.74
C LEU A 303 14.70 10.59 -19.14
N ALA A 304 15.81 9.98 -19.55
CA ALA A 304 16.99 10.68 -20.02
C ALA A 304 16.72 11.46 -21.31
N ALA A 305 15.92 10.93 -22.25
CA ALA A 305 15.52 11.61 -23.48
C ALA A 305 14.71 12.88 -23.20
N ALA A 306 14.02 12.95 -22.05
CA ALA A 306 13.29 14.11 -21.60
C ALA A 306 14.10 15.02 -20.66
N GLY A 307 15.33 14.67 -20.32
CA GLY A 307 16.17 15.40 -19.35
C GLY A 307 15.59 15.36 -17.92
N VAL A 308 14.93 14.27 -17.53
CA VAL A 308 14.28 14.12 -16.22
C VAL A 308 15.17 13.34 -15.27
N GLU A 309 15.55 13.98 -14.16
CA GLU A 309 16.30 13.33 -13.09
C GLU A 309 15.42 12.44 -12.21
N HIS A 310 15.95 11.27 -11.85
CA HIS A 310 15.30 10.33 -10.93
C HIS A 310 16.31 9.60 -10.06
N THR A 311 15.82 8.98 -8.98
CA THR A 311 16.58 8.12 -8.06
C THR A 311 15.84 6.82 -7.84
N MET A 312 16.34 5.97 -6.93
CA MET A 312 15.60 4.79 -6.45
C MET A 312 14.28 5.16 -5.73
N GLN A 313 14.12 6.40 -5.29
CA GLN A 313 12.91 6.90 -4.65
C GLN A 313 11.88 7.47 -5.66
N GLY A 314 12.24 7.60 -6.93
CA GLY A 314 11.37 8.11 -7.99
C GLY A 314 11.92 9.34 -8.71
N ILE A 315 11.05 9.97 -9.50
CA ILE A 315 11.35 11.21 -10.22
C ILE A 315 11.56 12.34 -9.21
N LYS A 316 12.69 13.02 -9.30
CA LYS A 316 13.00 14.18 -8.45
C LYS A 316 12.06 15.34 -8.76
N VAL A 317 11.31 15.78 -7.76
CA VAL A 317 10.37 16.89 -7.85
C VAL A 317 10.64 17.95 -6.78
N ASN A 318 10.21 19.18 -7.06
CA ASN A 318 10.16 20.25 -6.08
C ASN A 318 8.85 20.23 -5.27
N GLU A 319 8.64 21.19 -4.38
CA GLU A 319 7.45 21.31 -3.54
C GLU A 319 6.12 21.48 -4.30
N TYR A 320 6.17 21.77 -5.60
CA TYR A 320 5.02 21.89 -6.50
C TYR A 320 4.76 20.60 -7.29
N LEU A 321 5.54 19.53 -7.03
CA LEU A 321 5.56 18.26 -7.77
C LEU A 321 6.03 18.41 -9.24
N GLN A 322 6.71 19.53 -9.56
CA GLN A 322 7.36 19.75 -10.84
C GLN A 322 8.76 19.13 -10.83
N SER A 323 9.17 18.50 -11.94
CA SER A 323 10.52 17.97 -12.08
C SER A 323 11.57 19.07 -11.87
N VAL A 324 12.61 18.76 -11.10
CA VAL A 324 13.71 19.71 -10.80
C VAL A 324 14.58 19.99 -12.01
N SER A 325 14.53 19.13 -13.04
CA SER A 325 15.41 19.21 -14.22
C SER A 325 14.67 19.55 -15.52
N ASN A 326 13.34 19.33 -15.60
CA ASN A 326 12.54 19.71 -16.76
C ASN A 326 11.23 20.38 -16.32
N PRO A 327 11.05 21.69 -16.48
CA PRO A 327 9.90 22.44 -15.97
C PRO A 327 8.59 22.15 -16.73
N SER A 328 8.64 21.40 -17.83
CA SER A 328 7.44 20.96 -18.54
C SER A 328 6.86 19.66 -17.98
N ILE A 329 7.60 18.98 -17.09
CA ILE A 329 7.24 17.66 -16.55
C ILE A 329 6.91 17.78 -15.06
N TYR A 330 5.84 17.07 -14.65
CA TYR A 330 5.41 16.88 -13.28
C TYR A 330 5.37 15.38 -13.00
N ALA A 331 5.47 15.00 -11.72
CA ALA A 331 5.26 13.61 -11.30
C ALA A 331 4.40 13.55 -10.05
N ALA A 332 3.52 12.54 -9.94
CA ALA A 332 2.62 12.36 -8.81
C ALA A 332 2.34 10.89 -8.50
N GLY A 333 2.04 10.60 -7.24
CA GLY A 333 1.87 9.24 -6.71
C GLY A 333 3.21 8.52 -6.55
N ASP A 334 3.17 7.20 -6.45
CA ASP A 334 4.32 6.36 -6.05
C ASP A 334 5.55 6.47 -6.99
N VAL A 335 5.43 7.10 -8.15
CA VAL A 335 6.55 7.35 -9.06
C VAL A 335 7.36 8.59 -8.69
N ALA A 336 6.80 9.49 -7.88
CA ALA A 336 7.40 10.77 -7.51
C ALA A 336 8.20 10.65 -6.20
N ALA A 337 9.39 11.21 -6.15
CA ALA A 337 10.16 11.39 -4.92
C ALA A 337 9.68 12.65 -4.17
N SER A 338 8.40 12.67 -3.81
CA SER A 338 7.68 13.82 -3.23
C SER A 338 7.84 13.95 -1.71
N GLY A 339 8.28 12.87 -1.05
CA GLY A 339 8.27 12.74 0.43
C GLY A 339 6.92 12.26 0.99
N GLY A 340 5.88 12.12 0.16
CA GLY A 340 4.62 11.49 0.54
C GLY A 340 4.74 9.96 0.63
N LEU A 341 3.89 9.34 1.47
CA LEU A 341 3.81 7.87 1.54
C LEU A 341 3.11 7.31 0.28
N PRO A 342 3.48 6.10 -0.17
CA PRO A 342 2.87 5.45 -1.34
C PRO A 342 1.45 4.93 -1.02
N LEU A 343 0.51 5.85 -0.87
CA LEU A 343 -0.89 5.61 -0.49
C LEU A 343 -1.85 6.25 -1.48
N THR A 344 -2.99 5.62 -1.70
CA THR A 344 -4.03 6.13 -2.60
C THR A 344 -4.51 7.55 -2.27
N PRO A 345 -4.77 7.93 -1.01
CA PRO A 345 -5.13 9.32 -0.67
C PRO A 345 -4.03 10.33 -1.02
N VAL A 346 -2.75 9.96 -0.85
CA VAL A 346 -1.61 10.79 -1.26
C VAL A 346 -1.58 10.97 -2.77
N ALA A 347 -1.73 9.89 -3.51
CA ALA A 347 -1.77 9.95 -4.97
C ALA A 347 -2.92 10.86 -5.48
N THR A 348 -4.12 10.78 -4.88
CA THR A 348 -5.24 11.68 -5.20
C THR A 348 -4.89 13.14 -4.89
N TYR A 349 -4.37 13.40 -3.69
CA TYR A 349 -3.95 14.72 -3.25
C TYR A 349 -2.90 15.33 -4.17
N GLU A 350 -1.87 14.55 -4.52
CA GLU A 350 -0.81 14.98 -5.41
C GLU A 350 -1.31 15.25 -6.84
N GLY A 351 -2.23 14.41 -7.35
CA GLY A 351 -2.86 14.63 -8.66
C GLY A 351 -3.62 15.96 -8.72
N ASN A 352 -4.42 16.26 -7.68
CA ASN A 352 -5.15 17.53 -7.58
C ASN A 352 -4.21 18.74 -7.40
N LEU A 353 -3.13 18.56 -6.62
CA LEU A 353 -2.11 19.59 -6.43
C LEU A 353 -1.40 19.92 -7.75
N VAL A 354 -1.00 18.89 -8.51
CA VAL A 354 -0.39 19.06 -9.84
C VAL A 354 -1.36 19.75 -10.77
N ALA A 355 -2.63 19.36 -10.84
CA ALA A 355 -3.63 20.03 -11.69
C ALA A 355 -3.76 21.51 -11.35
N THR A 356 -3.85 21.85 -10.06
CA THR A 356 -3.91 23.25 -9.63
C THR A 356 -2.66 24.02 -10.03
N ASN A 357 -1.47 23.43 -9.88
CA ASN A 357 -0.21 24.05 -10.24
C ASN A 357 -0.03 24.20 -11.76
N LEU A 358 -0.54 23.25 -12.53
CA LEU A 358 -0.58 23.35 -13.99
C LEU A 358 -1.47 24.51 -14.47
N ILE A 359 -2.69 24.61 -13.91
CA ILE A 359 -3.71 25.58 -14.34
C ILE A 359 -3.37 27.00 -13.87
N LYS A 360 -2.88 27.16 -12.62
CA LYS A 360 -2.67 28.46 -11.97
C LYS A 360 -1.21 28.90 -11.89
N GLY A 361 -0.25 28.00 -12.25
CA GLY A 361 1.18 28.26 -12.17
C GLY A 361 1.72 28.11 -10.74
N ASN A 362 2.24 26.96 -10.37
CA ASN A 362 3.01 26.63 -9.14
C ASN A 362 2.66 27.45 -7.87
N VAL A 363 1.38 27.42 -7.46
CA VAL A 363 0.85 28.21 -6.33
C VAL A 363 0.64 27.38 -5.07
N LEU A 364 0.53 26.04 -5.17
CA LEU A 364 0.30 25.14 -4.04
C LEU A 364 1.52 24.27 -3.80
N LYS A 365 1.98 24.25 -2.54
CA LYS A 365 3.03 23.34 -2.05
C LYS A 365 2.43 22.09 -1.44
N SER A 366 3.15 20.97 -1.55
CA SER A 366 2.75 19.73 -0.91
C SER A 366 2.84 19.82 0.62
N ASN A 367 1.84 19.25 1.31
CA ASN A 367 1.80 19.17 2.78
C ASN A 367 1.25 17.79 3.20
N TYR A 368 2.09 16.98 3.80
CA TYR A 368 1.78 15.61 4.24
C TYR A 368 1.55 15.49 5.75
N SER A 369 1.41 16.61 6.47
CA SER A 369 1.12 16.60 7.91
C SER A 369 -0.18 15.86 8.21
N GLY A 370 -0.17 15.02 9.24
CA GLY A 370 -1.34 14.28 9.69
C GLY A 370 -1.81 13.19 8.70
N LEU A 371 -0.92 12.64 7.89
CA LEU A 371 -1.23 11.56 6.95
C LEU A 371 -1.36 10.22 7.69
N PRO A 372 -2.56 9.59 7.73
CA PRO A 372 -2.73 8.29 8.37
C PRO A 372 -2.30 7.15 7.45
N SER A 373 -1.79 6.08 8.05
CA SER A 373 -1.44 4.83 7.38
C SER A 373 -2.07 3.64 8.10
N VAL A 374 -2.55 2.66 7.34
CA VAL A 374 -3.22 1.46 7.87
C VAL A 374 -2.71 0.21 7.15
N VAL A 375 -2.46 -0.84 7.91
CA VAL A 375 -2.32 -2.21 7.40
C VAL A 375 -3.58 -2.98 7.78
N PHE A 376 -4.28 -3.49 6.78
CA PHE A 376 -5.56 -4.20 6.94
C PHE A 376 -5.36 -5.67 7.31
N THR A 377 -4.56 -5.91 8.35
CA THR A 377 -4.55 -7.19 9.06
C THR A 377 -5.85 -7.39 9.85
N ILE A 378 -5.98 -8.48 10.54
CA ILE A 378 -7.14 -8.76 11.41
C ILE A 378 -6.61 -9.13 12.81
N PRO A 379 -6.74 -8.15 13.75
CA PRO A 379 -7.25 -6.79 13.59
C PRO A 379 -6.28 -5.88 12.82
N PRO A 380 -6.75 -4.70 12.32
CA PRO A 380 -5.90 -3.73 11.65
C PRO A 380 -4.94 -3.01 12.59
N ILE A 381 -3.80 -2.56 12.06
CA ILE A 381 -2.87 -1.65 12.72
C ILE A 381 -2.79 -0.34 11.95
N ALA A 382 -2.83 0.77 12.65
CA ALA A 382 -2.88 2.12 12.09
C ALA A 382 -1.91 3.06 12.79
N SER A 383 -1.44 4.07 12.06
CA SER A 383 -0.47 5.04 12.55
C SER A 383 -0.68 6.40 11.90
N VAL A 384 -0.45 7.48 12.64
CA VAL A 384 -0.42 8.86 12.14
C VAL A 384 0.55 9.70 12.94
N GLY A 385 1.25 10.64 12.30
CA GLY A 385 2.23 11.51 12.93
C GLY A 385 3.53 10.80 13.27
N MET A 386 4.25 11.32 14.26
CA MET A 386 5.60 10.90 14.62
C MET A 386 5.60 9.60 15.43
N GLN A 387 6.59 8.75 15.15
CA GLN A 387 6.96 7.66 16.05
C GLN A 387 7.73 8.18 17.26
N GLU A 388 7.74 7.42 18.36
CA GLU A 388 8.45 7.78 19.60
C GLU A 388 9.93 8.11 19.35
N LYS A 389 10.61 7.32 18.53
CA LYS A 389 12.02 7.54 18.16
C LYS A 389 12.19 8.88 17.43
N GLU A 390 11.35 9.15 16.44
CA GLU A 390 11.38 10.36 15.64
C GLU A 390 11.13 11.61 16.49
N ALA A 391 10.14 11.56 17.39
CA ALA A 391 9.83 12.66 18.30
C ALA A 391 11.01 12.98 19.24
N LYS A 392 11.71 11.94 19.76
CA LYS A 392 12.93 12.09 20.56
C LYS A 392 14.07 12.71 19.76
N GLU A 393 14.34 12.20 18.58
CA GLU A 393 15.41 12.69 17.69
C GLU A 393 15.15 14.13 17.22
N SER A 394 13.89 14.53 17.08
CA SER A 394 13.48 15.91 16.76
C SER A 394 13.50 16.86 17.97
N GLY A 395 13.83 16.38 19.16
CA GLY A 395 14.00 17.19 20.36
C GLY A 395 12.69 17.62 21.04
N PHE A 396 11.57 17.01 20.71
CA PHE A 396 10.30 17.29 21.38
C PHE A 396 10.32 16.81 22.84
N LYS A 397 9.71 17.59 23.73
CA LYS A 397 9.35 17.15 25.08
C LYS A 397 7.91 16.67 25.06
N PHE A 398 7.68 15.43 25.43
CA PHE A 398 6.35 14.81 25.31
C PHE A 398 6.15 13.72 26.34
N ARG A 399 4.89 13.51 26.68
CA ARG A 399 4.42 12.35 27.43
C ARG A 399 3.84 11.28 26.51
N ILE A 400 3.89 10.05 26.96
CA ILE A 400 3.34 8.90 26.24
C ILE A 400 2.16 8.34 27.02
N LYS A 401 1.03 8.14 26.34
CA LYS A 401 -0.04 7.26 26.77
C LYS A 401 0.06 5.96 25.98
N HIS A 402 0.27 4.85 26.66
CA HIS A 402 0.38 3.53 26.02
C HIS A 402 -0.31 2.49 26.90
N GLU A 403 -1.23 1.70 26.30
CA GLU A 403 -1.97 0.67 27.02
C GLU A 403 -2.35 -0.48 26.09
N ASN A 404 -2.36 -1.70 26.65
CA ASN A 404 -3.02 -2.84 26.05
C ASN A 404 -4.51 -2.79 26.42
N THR A 405 -5.37 -2.68 25.42
CA THR A 405 -6.82 -2.47 25.60
C THR A 405 -7.66 -3.72 25.39
N ALA A 406 -7.06 -4.91 25.41
CA ALA A 406 -7.77 -6.17 25.29
C ALA A 406 -8.86 -6.36 26.37
N SER A 407 -8.66 -5.78 27.56
CA SER A 407 -9.62 -5.81 28.67
C SER A 407 -10.75 -4.79 28.54
N TRP A 408 -10.67 -3.82 27.66
CA TRP A 408 -11.71 -2.81 27.46
C TRP A 408 -13.00 -3.41 26.91
N ALA A 409 -14.14 -2.80 27.26
CA ALA A 409 -15.45 -3.29 26.83
C ALA A 409 -15.59 -3.32 25.28
N SER A 410 -14.98 -2.36 24.60
CA SER A 410 -14.93 -2.29 23.14
C SER A 410 -14.23 -3.49 22.48
N SER A 411 -13.13 -3.99 23.05
CA SER A 411 -12.40 -5.15 22.57
C SER A 411 -13.08 -6.47 22.98
N ARG A 412 -13.47 -6.55 24.27
CA ARG A 412 -14.08 -7.76 24.84
C ARG A 412 -15.38 -8.16 24.18
N ARG A 413 -16.26 -7.20 23.86
CA ARG A 413 -17.54 -7.51 23.18
C ARG A 413 -17.37 -8.05 21.77
N LEU A 414 -16.19 -7.84 21.15
CA LEU A 414 -15.82 -8.38 19.85
C LEU A 414 -14.97 -9.66 19.97
N GLY A 415 -14.69 -10.12 21.20
CA GLY A 415 -13.80 -11.25 21.45
C GLY A 415 -12.36 -11.00 20.98
N GLU A 416 -11.93 -9.73 20.85
CA GLU A 416 -10.59 -9.40 20.35
C GLU A 416 -9.58 -9.26 21.48
N THR A 417 -8.47 -9.97 21.36
CA THR A 417 -7.37 -9.99 22.32
C THR A 417 -6.15 -9.17 21.89
N CYS A 418 -6.06 -8.85 20.60
CA CYS A 418 -5.01 -7.99 20.05
C CYS A 418 -5.54 -6.57 19.93
N SER A 419 -5.35 -5.77 20.97
CA SER A 419 -5.82 -4.39 21.00
C SER A 419 -4.91 -3.54 21.90
N GLY A 420 -4.51 -2.37 21.41
CA GLY A 420 -3.67 -1.44 22.15
C GLY A 420 -3.48 -0.14 21.39
N PHE A 421 -2.98 0.86 22.08
CA PHE A 421 -2.64 2.15 21.49
C PHE A 421 -1.36 2.72 22.10
N LYS A 422 -0.76 3.66 21.38
CA LYS A 422 0.28 4.57 21.86
C LYS A 422 0.04 5.96 21.30
N VAL A 423 -0.10 6.98 22.16
CA VAL A 423 -0.30 8.37 21.77
C VAL A 423 0.82 9.21 22.37
N LEU A 424 1.45 10.05 21.55
CA LEU A 424 2.50 10.99 21.92
C LEU A 424 1.88 12.40 22.01
N ILE A 425 2.00 13.05 23.15
CA ILE A 425 1.42 14.37 23.41
C ILE A 425 2.52 15.32 23.86
N GLU A 426 2.72 16.42 23.11
CA GLU A 426 3.71 17.46 23.43
C GLU A 426 3.38 18.12 24.75
N ASP A 427 4.38 18.30 25.65
CA ASP A 427 4.17 18.80 27.00
C ASP A 427 3.76 20.28 27.00
N ASP A 428 4.41 21.11 26.19
CA ASP A 428 4.21 22.55 26.18
C ASP A 428 2.89 22.97 25.52
N SER A 429 2.57 22.41 24.36
CA SER A 429 1.40 22.78 23.58
C SER A 429 0.18 21.89 23.81
N ASN A 430 0.36 20.75 24.45
CA ASN A 430 -0.62 19.69 24.60
C ASN A 430 -1.17 19.15 23.25
N ARG A 431 -0.43 19.37 22.15
CA ARG A 431 -0.78 18.87 20.82
C ARG A 431 -0.39 17.40 20.67
N ILE A 432 -1.09 16.71 19.80
CA ILE A 432 -0.79 15.34 19.48
C ILE A 432 0.35 15.31 18.44
N LEU A 433 1.47 14.69 18.79
CA LEU A 433 2.61 14.50 17.89
C LEU A 433 2.43 13.24 17.03
N GLY A 434 1.87 12.19 17.62
CA GLY A 434 1.63 10.94 16.94
C GLY A 434 0.62 10.06 17.67
N ALA A 435 -0.06 9.20 16.92
CA ALA A 435 -0.98 8.21 17.45
C ALA A 435 -0.85 6.90 16.68
N HIS A 436 -0.82 5.80 17.40
CA HIS A 436 -0.65 4.46 16.87
C HIS A 436 -1.67 3.55 17.55
N ILE A 437 -2.38 2.72 16.76
CA ILE A 437 -3.47 1.89 17.26
C ILE A 437 -3.39 0.52 16.58
N VAL A 438 -3.54 -0.54 17.34
CA VAL A 438 -3.84 -1.89 16.84
C VAL A 438 -5.12 -2.37 17.50
N GLY A 439 -6.04 -2.94 16.74
CA GLY A 439 -7.27 -3.44 17.32
C GLY A 439 -8.50 -3.17 16.45
N PRO A 440 -9.69 -3.50 16.97
CA PRO A 440 -10.94 -3.30 16.23
C PRO A 440 -11.14 -1.83 15.85
N HIS A 441 -11.46 -1.60 14.58
CA HIS A 441 -11.73 -0.29 14.01
C HIS A 441 -10.56 0.71 14.08
N ALA A 442 -9.32 0.23 14.24
CA ALA A 442 -8.13 1.11 14.23
C ALA A 442 -8.07 1.94 12.94
N GLU A 443 -8.50 1.37 11.81
CA GLU A 443 -8.59 2.01 10.51
C GLU A 443 -9.54 3.22 10.47
N GLU A 444 -10.53 3.26 11.33
CA GLU A 444 -11.47 4.38 11.44
C GLU A 444 -11.06 5.38 12.52
N VAL A 445 -10.67 4.87 13.69
CA VAL A 445 -10.29 5.71 14.85
C VAL A 445 -9.06 6.55 14.54
N ILE A 446 -8.10 6.04 13.79
CA ILE A 446 -6.87 6.78 13.42
C ILE A 446 -7.17 8.09 12.67
N ASN A 447 -8.30 8.15 11.92
CA ASN A 447 -8.70 9.36 11.20
C ASN A 447 -9.02 10.52 12.12
N ILE A 448 -9.48 10.26 13.35
CA ILE A 448 -9.74 11.28 14.37
C ILE A 448 -8.42 11.94 14.77
N PHE A 449 -7.39 11.16 15.04
CA PHE A 449 -6.05 11.67 15.33
C PHE A 449 -5.41 12.38 14.14
N SER A 450 -5.65 11.88 12.93
CA SER A 450 -5.22 12.55 11.70
C SER A 450 -5.80 13.97 11.58
N MET A 451 -7.11 14.11 11.81
CA MET A 451 -7.76 15.42 11.84
C MET A 451 -7.20 16.31 12.96
N ALA A 452 -6.99 15.76 14.16
CA ALA A 452 -6.44 16.52 15.29
C ALA A 452 -5.04 17.06 14.97
N ILE A 453 -4.14 16.24 14.45
CA ILE A 453 -2.78 16.68 14.06
C ILE A 453 -2.84 17.72 12.94
N ARG A 454 -3.65 17.50 11.91
CA ARG A 454 -3.73 18.40 10.75
C ARG A 454 -4.34 19.77 11.09
N LEU A 455 -5.31 19.80 12.00
CA LEU A 455 -5.99 21.01 12.44
C LEU A 455 -5.31 21.66 13.67
N GLY A 456 -4.30 21.00 14.25
CA GLY A 456 -3.56 21.48 15.41
C GLY A 456 -4.36 21.45 16.72
N LEU A 457 -5.33 20.52 16.84
CA LEU A 457 -6.12 20.35 18.06
C LEU A 457 -5.26 19.78 19.19
N SER A 458 -5.52 20.26 20.40
CA SER A 458 -4.89 19.74 21.62
C SER A 458 -5.56 18.44 22.08
N ALA A 459 -4.85 17.67 22.91
CA ALA A 459 -5.40 16.48 23.56
C ALA A 459 -6.62 16.84 24.46
N LYS A 460 -6.64 18.05 25.05
CA LYS A 460 -7.78 18.52 25.83
C LYS A 460 -9.03 18.71 24.96
N GLU A 461 -8.88 19.36 23.80
CA GLU A 461 -10.00 19.57 22.88
C GLU A 461 -10.52 18.26 22.31
N LEU A 462 -9.60 17.35 21.93
CA LEU A 462 -9.96 16.04 21.41
C LEU A 462 -10.60 15.14 22.49
N GLY A 463 -10.26 15.34 23.76
CA GLY A 463 -10.77 14.59 24.91
C GLY A 463 -12.17 14.99 25.37
N ASP A 464 -12.86 15.91 24.68
CA ASP A 464 -14.25 16.26 25.00
C ASP A 464 -15.19 15.09 24.66
N PRO A 465 -15.87 14.47 25.67
CA PRO A 465 -16.74 13.33 25.44
C PRO A 465 -17.96 13.66 24.57
N LEU A 466 -18.34 14.93 24.42
CA LEU A 466 -19.45 15.34 23.55
C LEU A 466 -19.15 15.17 22.05
N LEU A 467 -17.89 14.94 21.68
CA LEU A 467 -17.49 14.69 20.29
C LEU A 467 -17.85 13.27 19.81
N TYR A 468 -18.19 12.36 20.72
CA TYR A 468 -18.27 10.94 20.41
C TYR A 468 -19.63 10.32 20.75
N SER A 469 -20.10 9.47 19.86
CA SER A 469 -21.22 8.56 20.15
C SER A 469 -20.75 7.45 21.08
N TYR A 470 -21.49 7.17 22.16
CA TYR A 470 -21.19 6.11 23.10
C TYR A 470 -22.22 4.98 23.05
N PRO A 471 -21.81 3.70 23.13
CA PRO A 471 -20.44 3.16 23.18
C PRO A 471 -19.93 2.78 21.78
N THR A 472 -18.85 3.41 21.32
CA THR A 472 -18.18 3.12 20.04
C THR A 472 -16.66 3.05 20.25
N SER A 473 -15.91 2.48 19.30
CA SER A 473 -14.44 2.53 19.36
C SER A 473 -13.92 3.98 19.26
N ALA A 474 -14.65 4.87 18.61
CA ALA A 474 -14.32 6.31 18.59
C ALA A 474 -14.42 6.96 19.97
N SER A 475 -15.39 6.54 20.82
CA SER A 475 -15.53 7.07 22.18
C SER A 475 -14.40 6.68 23.12
N ASP A 476 -13.62 5.66 22.77
CA ASP A 476 -12.44 5.23 23.53
C ASP A 476 -11.29 6.25 23.43
N VAL A 477 -11.30 7.14 22.41
CA VAL A 477 -10.29 8.20 22.23
C VAL A 477 -10.14 9.06 23.50
N VAL A 478 -11.23 9.32 24.21
CA VAL A 478 -11.20 10.10 25.48
C VAL A 478 -10.26 9.47 26.52
N TYR A 479 -10.13 8.15 26.52
CA TYR A 479 -9.27 7.40 27.44
C TYR A 479 -7.84 7.23 26.91
N MET A 480 -7.61 7.54 25.64
CA MET A 480 -6.29 7.45 24.99
C MET A 480 -5.44 8.72 25.17
N LEU A 481 -6.00 9.81 25.75
CA LEU A 481 -5.40 11.15 25.85
C LEU A 481 -4.91 11.53 27.25
#